data_8cba803e7072f0c25c6b7f335b661176
#
_entry.id   8cba803e7072f0c25c6b7f335b661176
#
_cell.length_a   1.000
_cell.length_b   1.000
_cell.length_c   1.000
_cell.angle_alpha   90.00
_cell.angle_beta   90.00
_cell.angle_gamma   90.00
#
_symmetry.space_group_name_H-M   'P 1'
#
loop_
_entity.id
_entity.type
_entity.pdbx_description
1 polymer ?
#
loop_
_entity_poly.entity_id
_entity_poly.type
_entity_poly.pdbx_seq_one_letter_code
_entity_poly.pdbx_strand_id
1 'polypeptide(L)'
;SSAASDVYKRQIGYLLYRKKAKEKIQRQRDELYLIKTNLLNVSLELEKKKRLLDTFKEKNEYYNKMQEEIILLTANYKELQNKSLENSPLFKELTHLTTQNKPRNNRSLITDEQWKLITDEITHIYPNLHRYIYSLCPDLQIQDFMYCCLYMYGFDTNAEAQLINITVDSVIKKRLRLRQKLGITLPNNNTTLREYLIENMR
;
A
#
# COMPACT_ATOMS: atom_id res chain seq x y z
N SER A 1 34.09 36.54 23.21
CA SER A 1 32.62 36.75 23.11
C SER A 1 32.01 36.32 21.77
N SER A 2 32.77 36.22 20.67
CA SER A 2 32.30 35.79 19.35
C SER A 2 31.90 34.31 19.30
N ALA A 3 32.72 33.41 19.84
CA ALA A 3 32.48 31.95 19.80
C ALA A 3 31.19 31.51 20.51
N ALA A 4 30.86 32.14 21.64
CA ALA A 4 29.62 31.83 22.38
C ALA A 4 28.38 32.28 21.59
N SER A 5 28.45 33.41 20.89
CA SER A 5 27.38 33.89 20.02
C SER A 5 27.13 32.95 18.84
N ASP A 6 28.18 32.40 18.25
CA ASP A 6 28.07 31.47 17.12
C ASP A 6 27.52 30.11 17.52
N VAL A 7 27.88 29.60 18.69
CA VAL A 7 27.29 28.38 19.28
C VAL A 7 25.79 28.59 19.53
N TYR A 8 25.38 29.72 20.09
CA TYR A 8 24.00 30.05 20.36
C TYR A 8 23.16 30.16 19.08
N LYS A 9 23.70 30.81 18.04
CA LYS A 9 23.05 30.89 16.71
C LYS A 9 22.87 29.52 16.09
N ARG A 10 23.85 28.62 16.18
CA ARG A 10 23.72 27.23 15.69
C ARG A 10 22.68 26.44 16.45
N GLN A 11 22.58 26.59 17.77
CA GLN A 11 21.56 25.95 18.59
C GLN A 11 20.14 26.43 18.22
N ILE A 12 19.95 27.73 18.04
CA ILE A 12 18.67 28.28 17.59
C ILE A 12 18.32 27.76 16.17
N GLY A 13 19.28 27.79 15.27
CA GLY A 13 19.09 27.24 13.91
C GLY A 13 18.66 25.76 13.93
N TYR A 14 19.30 24.95 14.76
CA TYR A 14 18.96 23.55 14.94
C TYR A 14 17.53 23.36 15.51
N LEU A 15 17.15 24.15 16.53
CA LEU A 15 15.80 24.11 17.12
C LEU A 15 14.71 24.51 16.11
N LEU A 16 14.97 25.55 15.34
CA LEU A 16 14.08 25.99 14.26
C LEU A 16 13.94 24.94 13.15
N TYR A 17 15.04 24.32 12.77
CA TYR A 17 15.03 23.21 11.81
C TYR A 17 14.21 22.03 12.32
N ARG A 18 14.44 21.60 13.57
CA ARG A 18 13.64 20.53 14.20
C ARG A 18 12.16 20.87 14.28
N LYS A 19 11.83 22.12 14.61
CA LYS A 19 10.43 22.56 14.65
C LYS A 19 9.78 22.47 13.26
N LYS A 20 10.44 22.99 12.22
CA LYS A 20 9.95 22.91 10.84
C LYS A 20 9.80 21.46 10.36
N ALA A 21 10.77 20.60 10.70
CA ALA A 21 10.70 19.17 10.37
C ALA A 21 9.49 18.49 11.04
N LYS A 22 9.26 18.76 12.34
CA LYS A 22 8.08 18.26 13.06
C LYS A 22 6.76 18.74 12.45
N GLU A 23 6.68 20.02 12.11
CA GLU A 23 5.49 20.61 11.47
C GLU A 23 5.22 19.96 10.11
N LYS A 24 6.26 19.70 9.31
CA LYS A 24 6.13 19.02 8.02
C LYS A 24 5.62 17.58 8.20
N ILE A 25 6.18 16.84 9.14
CA ILE A 25 5.75 15.48 9.46
C ILE A 25 4.29 15.48 9.92
N GLN A 26 3.90 16.43 10.78
CA GLN A 26 2.53 16.54 11.27
C GLN A 26 1.55 16.82 10.14
N ARG A 27 1.86 17.77 9.23
CA ARG A 27 1.04 18.03 8.04
C ARG A 27 0.86 16.79 7.17
N GLN A 28 1.94 16.04 6.93
CA GLN A 28 1.87 14.79 6.16
C GLN A 28 0.99 13.74 6.84
N ARG A 29 1.04 13.64 8.18
CA ARG A 29 0.17 12.75 8.95
C ARG A 29 -1.29 13.16 8.84
N ASP A 30 -1.57 14.47 8.93
CA ASP A 30 -2.93 15.02 8.85
C ASP A 30 -3.51 14.79 7.46
N GLU A 31 -2.73 15.01 6.38
CA GLU A 31 -3.11 14.71 5.01
C GLU A 31 -3.41 13.22 4.82
N LEU A 32 -2.54 12.34 5.32
CA LEU A 32 -2.73 10.88 5.24
C LEU A 32 -3.98 10.45 6.01
N TYR A 33 -4.23 11.03 7.19
CA TYR A 33 -5.44 10.76 7.96
C TYR A 33 -6.70 11.16 7.19
N LEU A 34 -6.69 12.34 6.55
CA LEU A 34 -7.80 12.80 5.72
C LEU A 34 -8.06 11.87 4.53
N ILE A 35 -7.00 11.45 3.83
CA ILE A 35 -7.11 10.49 2.71
C ILE A 35 -7.71 9.17 3.20
N LYS A 36 -7.23 8.63 4.32
CA LYS A 36 -7.74 7.37 4.91
C LYS A 36 -9.21 7.48 5.32
N THR A 37 -9.61 8.62 5.89
CA THR A 37 -11.02 8.89 6.25
C THR A 37 -11.90 8.95 5.01
N ASN A 38 -11.46 9.64 3.96
CA ASN A 38 -12.17 9.70 2.69
C ASN A 38 -12.26 8.31 2.03
N LEU A 39 -11.20 7.51 2.10
CA LEU A 39 -11.19 6.13 1.60
C LEU A 39 -12.27 5.29 2.28
N LEU A 40 -12.36 5.35 3.60
CA LEU A 40 -13.40 4.64 4.35
C LEU A 40 -14.80 5.11 3.97
N ASN A 41 -15.03 6.41 3.89
CA ASN A 41 -16.33 6.98 3.55
C ASN A 41 -16.78 6.58 2.15
N VAL A 42 -15.88 6.65 1.17
CA VAL A 42 -16.17 6.24 -0.22
C VAL A 42 -16.41 4.73 -0.29
N SER A 43 -15.67 3.92 0.46
CA SER A 43 -15.88 2.46 0.54
C SER A 43 -17.26 2.12 1.08
N LEU A 44 -17.69 2.76 2.16
CA LEU A 44 -19.01 2.57 2.75
C LEU A 44 -20.14 3.01 1.81
N GLU A 45 -19.97 4.13 1.15
CA GLU A 45 -20.94 4.62 0.17
C GLU A 45 -21.06 3.68 -1.03
N LEU A 46 -19.93 3.18 -1.54
CA LEU A 46 -19.90 2.20 -2.63
C LEU A 46 -20.65 0.91 -2.25
N GLU A 47 -20.43 0.40 -1.04
CA GLU A 47 -21.11 -0.80 -0.56
C GLU A 47 -22.63 -0.59 -0.42
N LYS A 48 -23.04 0.56 0.12
CA LYS A 48 -24.47 0.95 0.15
C LYS A 48 -25.11 0.96 -1.23
N LYS A 49 -24.44 1.60 -2.20
CA LYS A 49 -24.93 1.70 -3.60
C LYS A 49 -25.02 0.33 -4.25
N LYS A 50 -24.04 -0.55 -4.04
CA LYS A 50 -24.07 -1.93 -4.55
C LYS A 50 -25.26 -2.72 -4.01
N ARG A 51 -25.55 -2.63 -2.71
CA ARG A 51 -26.72 -3.31 -2.08
C ARG A 51 -28.04 -2.78 -2.65
N LEU A 52 -28.15 -1.45 -2.83
CA LEU A 52 -29.32 -0.85 -3.43
C LEU A 52 -29.53 -1.32 -4.88
N LEU A 53 -28.45 -1.45 -5.65
CA LEU A 53 -28.48 -1.94 -7.02
C LEU A 53 -29.06 -3.35 -7.12
N ASP A 54 -28.65 -4.26 -6.21
CA ASP A 54 -29.19 -5.63 -6.18
C ASP A 54 -30.69 -5.66 -5.89
N THR A 55 -31.19 -4.69 -5.14
CA THR A 55 -32.62 -4.56 -4.78
C THR A 55 -33.45 -3.93 -5.90
N PHE A 56 -32.85 -3.10 -6.78
CA PHE A 56 -33.57 -2.30 -7.80
C PHE A 56 -33.33 -2.72 -9.25
N LYS A 57 -32.85 -3.95 -9.49
CA LYS A 57 -32.61 -4.49 -10.85
C LYS A 57 -33.78 -4.39 -11.83
N GLU A 58 -34.97 -4.12 -11.37
CA GLU A 58 -36.20 -4.11 -12.17
C GLU A 58 -36.63 -2.72 -12.72
N LYS A 59 -35.92 -1.62 -12.36
CA LYS A 59 -36.27 -0.26 -12.86
C LYS A 59 -35.14 0.34 -13.71
N ASN A 60 -35.25 0.19 -15.00
CA ASN A 60 -34.22 0.40 -16.03
C ASN A 60 -33.45 1.76 -15.96
N GLU A 61 -34.14 2.89 -15.78
CA GLU A 61 -33.48 4.23 -15.76
C GLU A 61 -32.67 4.49 -14.48
N TYR A 62 -33.22 4.12 -13.36
CA TYR A 62 -32.58 4.25 -12.07
C TYR A 62 -31.38 3.30 -11.95
N TYR A 63 -31.50 2.12 -12.54
CA TYR A 63 -30.43 1.13 -12.65
C TYR A 63 -29.20 1.69 -13.40
N ASN A 64 -29.40 2.28 -14.56
CA ASN A 64 -28.32 2.84 -15.37
C ASN A 64 -27.58 3.97 -14.62
N LYS A 65 -28.33 4.87 -13.99
CA LYS A 65 -27.76 5.96 -13.20
C LYS A 65 -26.94 5.45 -12.01
N MET A 66 -27.43 4.43 -11.30
CA MET A 66 -26.69 3.79 -10.22
C MET A 66 -25.43 3.08 -10.71
N GLN A 67 -25.47 2.43 -11.87
CA GLN A 67 -24.27 1.83 -12.44
C GLN A 67 -23.19 2.87 -12.73
N GLU A 68 -23.58 4.02 -13.31
CA GLU A 68 -22.63 5.13 -13.54
C GLU A 68 -22.02 5.64 -12.22
N GLU A 69 -22.83 5.80 -11.19
CA GLU A 69 -22.33 6.19 -9.85
C GLU A 69 -21.37 5.15 -9.27
N ILE A 70 -21.66 3.85 -9.40
CA ILE A 70 -20.76 2.78 -8.94
C ILE A 70 -19.43 2.82 -9.68
N ILE A 71 -19.44 3.02 -10.99
CA ILE A 71 -18.22 3.15 -11.80
C ILE A 71 -17.38 4.33 -11.29
N LEU A 72 -18.00 5.48 -11.08
CA LEU A 72 -17.33 6.68 -10.60
C LEU A 72 -16.77 6.50 -9.19
N LEU A 73 -17.55 5.95 -8.27
CA LEU A 73 -17.12 5.67 -6.89
C LEU A 73 -15.99 4.63 -6.85
N THR A 74 -16.06 3.61 -7.70
CA THR A 74 -15.00 2.61 -7.82
C THR A 74 -13.68 3.23 -8.30
N ALA A 75 -13.74 4.12 -9.29
CA ALA A 75 -12.57 4.84 -9.77
C ALA A 75 -11.98 5.75 -8.69
N ASN A 76 -12.83 6.49 -7.97
CA ASN A 76 -12.42 7.34 -6.85
C ASN A 76 -11.79 6.51 -5.71
N TYR A 77 -12.37 5.38 -5.37
CA TYR A 77 -11.84 4.47 -4.36
C TYR A 77 -10.42 3.97 -4.72
N LYS A 78 -10.20 3.54 -5.97
CA LYS A 78 -8.87 3.14 -6.46
C LYS A 78 -7.86 4.29 -6.40
N GLU A 79 -8.27 5.50 -6.76
CA GLU A 79 -7.42 6.69 -6.68
C GLU A 79 -7.02 6.99 -5.23
N LEU A 80 -7.95 6.92 -4.29
CA LEU A 80 -7.68 7.13 -2.87
C LEU A 80 -6.75 6.05 -2.29
N GLN A 81 -6.89 4.79 -2.72
CA GLN A 81 -5.96 3.72 -2.35
C GLN A 81 -4.54 4.04 -2.83
N ASN A 82 -4.37 4.46 -4.09
CA ASN A 82 -3.07 4.84 -4.64
C ASN A 82 -2.48 6.05 -3.90
N LYS A 83 -3.27 7.09 -3.64
CA LYS A 83 -2.83 8.25 -2.86
C LYS A 83 -2.42 7.87 -1.44
N SER A 84 -3.12 6.94 -0.81
CA SER A 84 -2.78 6.43 0.51
C SER A 84 -1.40 5.75 0.51
N LEU A 85 -1.08 4.96 -0.51
CA LEU A 85 0.24 4.35 -0.67
C LEU A 85 1.33 5.39 -0.94
N GLU A 86 1.11 6.30 -1.89
CA GLU A 86 2.09 7.34 -2.27
C GLU A 86 2.44 8.26 -1.11
N ASN A 87 1.48 8.57 -0.23
CA ASN A 87 1.68 9.41 0.94
C ASN A 87 2.10 8.65 2.20
N SER A 88 2.22 7.32 2.13
CA SER A 88 2.63 6.49 3.25
C SER A 88 4.06 6.82 3.71
N PRO A 89 4.27 7.18 4.99
CA PRO A 89 5.62 7.33 5.53
C PRO A 89 6.42 6.03 5.45
N LEU A 90 5.77 4.89 5.65
CA LEU A 90 6.40 3.57 5.57
C LEU A 90 6.86 3.27 4.14
N PHE A 91 6.03 3.56 3.13
CA PHE A 91 6.43 3.42 1.73
C PHE A 91 7.66 4.27 1.38
N LYS A 92 7.70 5.51 1.86
CA LYS A 92 8.85 6.41 1.67
C LYS A 92 10.10 5.89 2.36
N GLU A 93 9.97 5.36 3.57
CA GLU A 93 11.06 4.73 4.31
C GLU A 93 11.59 3.50 3.57
N LEU A 94 10.72 2.59 3.14
CA LEU A 94 11.10 1.42 2.36
C LEU A 94 11.78 1.81 1.03
N THR A 95 11.24 2.81 0.34
CA THR A 95 11.85 3.34 -0.90
C THR A 95 13.25 3.87 -0.63
N HIS A 96 13.47 4.57 0.49
CA HIS A 96 14.80 5.04 0.87
C HIS A 96 15.78 3.89 1.12
N LEU A 97 15.32 2.80 1.73
CA LEU A 97 16.14 1.60 1.93
C LEU A 97 16.62 1.00 0.60
N THR A 98 15.84 1.11 -0.47
CA THR A 98 16.24 0.60 -1.81
C THR A 98 17.37 1.40 -2.46
N THR A 99 17.62 2.62 -2.00
CA THR A 99 18.69 3.49 -2.52
C THR A 99 20.00 3.36 -1.74
N GLN A 100 20.00 2.65 -0.62
CA GLN A 100 21.19 2.45 0.19
C GLN A 100 22.07 1.32 -0.36
N ASN A 101 23.39 1.44 -0.15
CA ASN A 101 24.33 0.37 -0.49
C ASN A 101 23.97 -0.88 0.32
N LYS A 102 23.94 -2.04 -0.37
CA LYS A 102 23.59 -3.33 0.24
C LYS A 102 24.45 -3.60 1.48
N PRO A 103 23.85 -3.97 2.61
CA PRO A 103 24.61 -4.49 3.72
C PRO A 103 25.30 -5.79 3.30
N ARG A 104 26.51 -6.03 3.81
CA ARG A 104 27.32 -7.22 3.50
C ARG A 104 26.77 -8.52 4.06
N ASN A 105 25.73 -8.47 4.89
CA ASN A 105 25.09 -9.61 5.53
C ASN A 105 23.83 -10.05 4.75
N ASN A 106 23.61 -11.34 4.63
CA ASN A 106 22.46 -11.95 3.93
C ASN A 106 21.11 -11.74 4.65
N ARG A 107 20.92 -10.64 5.38
CA ARG A 107 19.67 -10.34 6.07
C ARG A 107 18.82 -9.37 5.27
N SER A 108 17.49 -9.56 5.32
CA SER A 108 16.53 -8.58 4.83
C SER A 108 16.78 -7.20 5.41
N LEU A 109 16.57 -6.14 4.61
CA LEU A 109 16.61 -4.75 5.10
C LEU A 109 15.34 -4.41 5.89
N ILE A 110 14.27 -5.18 5.73
CA ILE A 110 13.00 -5.01 6.42
C ILE A 110 13.12 -5.67 7.78
N THR A 111 12.92 -4.91 8.86
CA THR A 111 12.86 -5.41 10.23
C THR A 111 11.54 -6.14 10.52
N ASP A 112 11.48 -6.92 11.58
CA ASP A 112 10.25 -7.60 12.00
C ASP A 112 9.12 -6.61 12.32
N GLU A 113 9.45 -5.46 12.92
CA GLU A 113 8.50 -4.37 13.15
C GLU A 113 7.97 -3.77 11.85
N GLN A 114 8.85 -3.54 10.87
CA GLN A 114 8.44 -3.06 9.54
C GLN A 114 7.57 -4.08 8.82
N TRP A 115 7.84 -5.37 8.91
CA TRP A 115 6.97 -6.41 8.35
C TRP A 115 5.55 -6.35 8.93
N LYS A 116 5.43 -6.14 10.23
CA LYS A 116 4.13 -5.95 10.88
C LYS A 116 3.43 -4.69 10.37
N LEU A 117 4.14 -3.56 10.30
CA LEU A 117 3.59 -2.29 9.80
C LEU A 117 3.15 -2.39 8.34
N ILE A 118 3.92 -3.08 7.48
CA ILE A 118 3.56 -3.36 6.09
C ILE A 118 2.24 -4.11 6.01
N THR A 119 2.11 -5.19 6.79
CA THR A 119 0.90 -6.01 6.83
C THR A 119 -0.30 -5.21 7.32
N ASP A 120 -0.14 -4.46 8.41
CA ASP A 120 -1.21 -3.64 8.99
C ASP A 120 -1.65 -2.53 8.03
N GLU A 121 -0.73 -1.84 7.39
CA GLU A 121 -1.05 -0.76 6.45
C GLU A 121 -1.74 -1.29 5.19
N ILE A 122 -1.22 -2.33 4.59
CA ILE A 122 -1.79 -2.91 3.37
C ILE A 122 -3.17 -3.51 3.63
N THR A 123 -3.37 -4.20 4.74
CA THR A 123 -4.71 -4.73 5.09
C THR A 123 -5.70 -3.63 5.46
N HIS A 124 -5.22 -2.48 5.90
CA HIS A 124 -6.07 -1.30 6.10
C HIS A 124 -6.47 -0.64 4.77
N ILE A 125 -5.55 -0.50 3.82
CA ILE A 125 -5.81 0.09 2.49
C ILE A 125 -6.66 -0.87 1.64
N TYR A 126 -6.40 -2.16 1.73
CA TYR A 126 -7.09 -3.24 1.01
C TYR A 126 -7.78 -4.20 2.00
N PRO A 127 -8.89 -3.80 2.61
CA PRO A 127 -9.51 -4.56 3.71
C PRO A 127 -10.00 -5.96 3.31
N ASN A 128 -10.28 -6.18 2.03
CA ASN A 128 -10.69 -7.48 1.50
C ASN A 128 -9.53 -8.40 1.14
N LEU A 129 -8.28 -7.91 1.14
CA LEU A 129 -7.13 -8.68 0.68
C LEU A 129 -6.94 -9.97 1.47
N HIS A 130 -6.96 -9.89 2.80
CA HIS A 130 -6.81 -11.07 3.66
C HIS A 130 -7.86 -12.13 3.35
N ARG A 131 -9.13 -11.74 3.37
CA ARG A 131 -10.25 -12.64 3.09
C ARG A 131 -10.13 -13.27 1.70
N TYR A 132 -9.81 -12.47 0.69
CA TYR A 132 -9.67 -12.93 -0.67
C TYR A 132 -8.53 -13.93 -0.84
N ILE A 133 -7.35 -13.61 -0.34
CA ILE A 133 -6.16 -14.47 -0.42
C ILE A 133 -6.42 -15.82 0.25
N TYR A 134 -6.95 -15.84 1.47
CA TYR A 134 -7.24 -17.08 2.19
C TYR A 134 -8.46 -17.83 1.67
N SER A 135 -9.33 -17.19 0.90
CA SER A 135 -10.37 -17.90 0.14
C SER A 135 -9.79 -18.68 -1.04
N LEU A 136 -8.70 -18.21 -1.64
CA LEU A 136 -7.99 -18.89 -2.72
C LEU A 136 -7.05 -20.00 -2.21
N CYS A 137 -6.38 -19.76 -1.11
CA CYS A 137 -5.43 -20.68 -0.49
C CYS A 137 -5.55 -20.65 1.04
N PRO A 138 -6.45 -21.47 1.62
CA PRO A 138 -6.66 -21.49 3.07
C PRO A 138 -5.41 -21.84 3.89
N ASP A 139 -4.51 -22.65 3.34
CA ASP A 139 -3.28 -23.11 4.00
C ASP A 139 -2.05 -22.23 3.69
N LEU A 140 -2.27 -21.02 3.13
CA LEU A 140 -1.18 -20.11 2.82
C LEU A 140 -0.40 -19.76 4.09
N GLN A 141 0.93 -19.91 4.04
CA GLN A 141 1.79 -19.56 5.16
C GLN A 141 1.78 -18.05 5.41
N ILE A 142 1.87 -17.66 6.68
CA ILE A 142 1.85 -16.24 7.06
C ILE A 142 2.97 -15.43 6.39
N GLN A 143 4.14 -16.03 6.19
CA GLN A 143 5.25 -15.40 5.49
C GLN A 143 4.93 -15.09 4.03
N ASP A 144 4.18 -15.95 3.35
CA ASP A 144 3.73 -15.72 1.98
C ASP A 144 2.67 -14.62 1.93
N PHE A 145 1.80 -14.54 2.92
CA PHE A 145 0.84 -13.44 3.06
C PHE A 145 1.53 -12.11 3.34
N MET A 146 2.50 -12.07 4.25
CA MET A 146 3.30 -10.88 4.53
C MET A 146 4.06 -10.41 3.28
N TYR A 147 4.62 -11.35 2.52
CA TYR A 147 5.24 -11.05 1.24
C TYR A 147 4.23 -10.50 0.22
N CYS A 148 3.02 -11.07 0.17
CA CYS A 148 1.94 -10.52 -0.65
C CYS A 148 1.62 -9.07 -0.28
N CYS A 149 1.60 -8.73 1.01
CA CYS A 149 1.42 -7.35 1.46
C CYS A 149 2.55 -6.42 0.98
N LEU A 150 3.81 -6.85 1.06
CA LEU A 150 4.93 -6.08 0.51
C LEU A 150 4.76 -5.89 -1.01
N TYR A 151 4.39 -6.92 -1.73
CA TYR A 151 4.15 -6.89 -3.17
C TYR A 151 3.04 -5.89 -3.55
N MET A 152 2.04 -5.70 -2.70
CA MET A 152 0.94 -4.76 -2.92
C MET A 152 1.37 -3.29 -2.92
N TYR A 153 2.54 -2.94 -2.43
CA TYR A 153 3.09 -1.59 -2.58
C TYR A 153 3.46 -1.24 -4.03
N GLY A 154 3.66 -2.24 -4.89
CA GLY A 154 3.98 -2.04 -6.29
C GLY A 154 5.46 -1.74 -6.56
N PHE A 155 6.36 -2.13 -5.67
CA PHE A 155 7.80 -2.08 -5.93
C PHE A 155 8.16 -2.90 -7.17
N ASP A 156 9.11 -2.41 -7.97
CA ASP A 156 9.69 -3.21 -9.04
C ASP A 156 10.55 -4.36 -8.49
N THR A 157 10.96 -5.28 -9.36
CA THR A 157 11.74 -6.45 -8.97
C THR A 157 13.11 -6.08 -8.39
N ASN A 158 13.72 -4.98 -8.84
CA ASN A 158 15.02 -4.51 -8.34
C ASN A 158 14.89 -3.97 -6.91
N ALA A 159 13.91 -3.10 -6.67
CA ALA A 159 13.64 -2.54 -5.34
C ALA A 159 13.27 -3.64 -4.34
N GLU A 160 12.41 -4.57 -4.75
CA GLU A 160 12.01 -5.69 -3.90
C GLU A 160 13.19 -6.62 -3.58
N ALA A 161 14.04 -6.93 -4.58
CA ALA A 161 15.25 -7.72 -4.39
C ALA A 161 16.20 -7.07 -3.36
N GLN A 162 16.30 -5.74 -3.37
CA GLN A 162 17.09 -5.01 -2.37
C GLN A 162 16.47 -5.09 -0.98
N LEU A 163 15.16 -4.85 -0.86
CA LEU A 163 14.45 -4.85 0.42
C LEU A 163 14.55 -6.18 1.15
N ILE A 164 14.33 -7.28 0.44
CA ILE A 164 14.39 -8.63 1.02
C ILE A 164 15.76 -9.31 0.88
N ASN A 165 16.72 -8.61 0.29
CA ASN A 165 18.13 -9.01 0.12
C ASN A 165 18.30 -10.37 -0.59
N ILE A 166 17.63 -10.52 -1.71
CA ILE A 166 17.76 -11.67 -2.63
C ILE A 166 18.05 -11.19 -4.05
N THR A 167 18.32 -12.09 -4.97
CA THR A 167 18.51 -11.76 -6.38
C THR A 167 17.18 -11.42 -7.06
N VAL A 168 17.24 -10.62 -8.13
CA VAL A 168 16.06 -10.31 -8.96
C VAL A 168 15.40 -11.58 -9.51
N ASP A 169 16.19 -12.55 -9.94
CA ASP A 169 15.69 -13.86 -10.40
C ASP A 169 14.92 -14.61 -9.29
N SER A 170 15.41 -14.52 -8.04
CA SER A 170 14.71 -15.08 -6.88
C SER A 170 13.40 -14.37 -6.59
N VAL A 171 13.31 -13.05 -6.79
CA VAL A 171 12.06 -12.27 -6.69
C VAL A 171 11.05 -12.76 -7.74
N ILE A 172 11.48 -12.88 -8.99
CA ILE A 172 10.62 -13.36 -10.08
C ILE A 172 10.05 -14.76 -9.76
N LYS A 173 10.91 -15.67 -9.30
CA LYS A 173 10.50 -17.00 -8.87
C LYS A 173 9.55 -16.97 -7.68
N LYS A 174 9.78 -16.08 -6.72
CA LYS A 174 8.93 -15.91 -5.53
C LYS A 174 7.53 -15.42 -5.92
N ARG A 175 7.44 -14.44 -6.80
CA ARG A 175 6.17 -13.93 -7.35
C ARG A 175 5.42 -15.03 -8.11
N LEU A 176 6.12 -15.79 -8.92
CA LEU A 176 5.53 -16.91 -9.65
C LEU A 176 4.98 -17.98 -8.71
N ARG A 177 5.74 -18.37 -7.68
CA ARG A 177 5.30 -19.34 -6.67
C ARG A 177 4.08 -18.86 -5.89
N LEU A 178 4.05 -17.58 -5.50
CA LEU A 178 2.88 -16.99 -4.85
C LEU A 178 1.65 -17.11 -5.74
N ARG A 179 1.76 -16.72 -7.02
CA ARG A 179 0.68 -16.85 -7.99
C ARG A 179 0.19 -18.30 -8.15
N GLN A 180 1.12 -19.25 -8.23
CA GLN A 180 0.80 -20.67 -8.33
C GLN A 180 0.09 -21.20 -7.09
N LYS A 181 0.56 -20.82 -5.88
CA LYS A 181 -0.11 -21.18 -4.61
C LYS A 181 -1.54 -20.66 -4.54
N LEU A 182 -1.79 -19.47 -5.07
CA LEU A 182 -3.11 -18.86 -5.14
C LEU A 182 -3.98 -19.43 -6.26
N GLY A 183 -3.44 -20.28 -7.14
CA GLY A 183 -4.19 -20.86 -8.27
C GLY A 183 -4.62 -19.82 -9.30
N ILE A 184 -3.93 -18.66 -9.37
CA ILE A 184 -4.31 -17.55 -10.25
C ILE A 184 -3.68 -17.72 -11.64
N THR A 185 -4.54 -17.69 -12.67
CA THR A 185 -4.14 -17.56 -14.07
C THR A 185 -4.41 -16.12 -14.53
N LEU A 186 -3.36 -15.41 -14.97
CA LEU A 186 -3.49 -14.05 -15.44
C LEU A 186 -4.13 -14.02 -16.83
N PRO A 187 -5.01 -13.03 -17.13
CA PRO A 187 -5.76 -12.97 -18.38
C PRO A 187 -4.86 -12.72 -19.60
N ASN A 188 -3.72 -12.06 -19.40
CA ASN A 188 -2.74 -11.77 -20.44
C ASN A 188 -1.35 -11.51 -19.83
N ASN A 189 -0.32 -11.40 -20.70
CA ASN A 189 1.06 -11.17 -20.27
C ASN A 189 1.33 -9.74 -19.72
N ASN A 190 0.42 -8.80 -19.95
CA ASN A 190 0.57 -7.41 -19.51
C ASN A 190 -0.07 -7.15 -18.15
N THR A 191 -0.90 -8.06 -17.65
CA THR A 191 -1.54 -7.92 -16.33
C THR A 191 -0.63 -8.49 -15.25
N THR A 192 -0.31 -7.68 -14.24
CA THR A 192 0.44 -8.14 -13.08
C THR A 192 -0.47 -8.86 -12.08
N LEU A 193 0.11 -9.70 -11.22
CA LEU A 193 -0.62 -10.33 -10.11
C LEU A 193 -1.26 -9.25 -9.20
N ARG A 194 -0.55 -8.13 -8.96
CA ARG A 194 -1.04 -7.02 -8.15
C ARG A 194 -2.31 -6.40 -8.75
N GLU A 195 -2.30 -6.09 -10.04
CA GLU A 195 -3.48 -5.57 -10.75
C GLU A 195 -4.64 -6.56 -10.69
N TYR A 196 -4.36 -7.85 -10.92
CA TYR A 196 -5.35 -8.90 -10.81
C TYR A 196 -5.98 -8.96 -9.40
N LEU A 197 -5.17 -8.91 -8.35
CA LEU A 197 -5.65 -8.89 -6.97
C LEU A 197 -6.54 -7.67 -6.69
N ILE A 198 -6.09 -6.47 -7.09
CA ILE A 198 -6.86 -5.22 -6.90
C ILE A 198 -8.22 -5.29 -7.59
N GLU A 199 -8.29 -5.89 -8.78
CA GLU A 199 -9.54 -5.99 -9.54
C GLU A 199 -10.49 -7.07 -9.00
N ASN A 200 -9.98 -8.15 -8.42
CA ASN A 200 -10.78 -9.32 -8.05
C ASN A 200 -11.11 -9.44 -6.56
N MET A 201 -10.45 -8.72 -5.66
CA MET A 201 -10.76 -8.72 -4.22
C MET A 201 -11.95 -7.81 -3.86
N ARG A 202 -13.05 -7.95 -4.54
CA ARG A 202 -14.26 -7.13 -4.34
C ARG A 202 -15.13 -7.66 -3.22
#